data_942b401a47d5974664f52c6e6a7c5d60
#
_entry.id   942b401a47d5974664f52c6e6a7c5d60
#
_cell.length_a   1.000
_cell.length_b   1.000
_cell.length_c   1.000
_cell.angle_alpha   90.00
_cell.angle_beta   90.00
_cell.angle_gamma   90.00
#
_symmetry.space_group_name_H-M   'P 1'
#
loop_
_entity.id
_entity.type
_entity.pdbx_description
1 polymer ?
#
loop_
_entity_poly.entity_id
_entity_poly.type
_entity_poly.pdbx_seq_one_letter_code
_entity_poly.pdbx_strand_id
1 'polypeptide(L)'
;MKRAQAGFTLLELMVVVAIVGVLMAIAVPAMGDFIRNGRITAAANDVMAALHFTRSEAIKRRFPVTLCTSADALQANNQPNAGATCADSEFLTGWIVFVDLNQDGVRDAGDTIMLNHGPMNANITAASEVDPFLVTYLANGFALNPNGARLVLCDQRGNTPSAGELSSARGIFVAVTGRAGVTRNMNEIQTLVDEIGTDVGGCESA
;
A
#
# COMPACT_ATOMS: atom_id res chain seq x y z
N MET A 1 -13.05 62.79 5.18
CA MET A 1 -12.45 62.31 3.91
C MET A 1 -13.22 61.10 3.45
N LYS A 2 -14.05 61.20 2.41
CA LYS A 2 -14.74 60.04 1.83
C LYS A 2 -13.75 59.32 0.90
N ARG A 3 -13.37 58.07 1.23
CA ARG A 3 -12.59 57.21 0.38
C ARG A 3 -13.47 56.83 -0.83
N ALA A 4 -13.01 57.15 -2.05
CA ALA A 4 -13.65 56.69 -3.25
C ALA A 4 -13.53 55.18 -3.34
N GLN A 5 -14.63 54.44 -3.36
CA GLN A 5 -14.65 53.01 -3.64
C GLN A 5 -14.44 52.85 -5.14
N ALA A 6 -13.28 52.34 -5.52
CA ALA A 6 -13.00 51.89 -6.89
C ALA A 6 -13.71 50.54 -7.10
N GLY A 7 -14.70 50.51 -8.00
CA GLY A 7 -15.37 49.28 -8.40
C GLY A 7 -14.61 48.61 -9.55
N PHE A 8 -14.71 47.29 -9.65
CA PHE A 8 -14.16 46.52 -10.78
C PHE A 8 -14.96 46.81 -12.07
N THR A 9 -14.28 46.91 -13.22
CA THR A 9 -14.93 47.00 -14.50
C THR A 9 -15.39 45.63 -14.98
N LEU A 10 -16.44 45.58 -15.80
CA LEU A 10 -16.95 44.34 -16.39
C LEU A 10 -15.87 43.66 -17.25
N LEU A 11 -15.07 44.44 -17.96
CA LEU A 11 -13.96 43.95 -18.79
C LEU A 11 -12.87 43.28 -17.94
N GLU A 12 -12.52 43.86 -16.81
CA GLU A 12 -11.52 43.29 -15.87
C GLU A 12 -11.99 41.93 -15.32
N LEU A 13 -13.27 41.81 -14.96
CA LEU A 13 -13.86 40.54 -14.55
C LEU A 13 -13.81 39.50 -15.69
N MET A 14 -14.14 39.87 -16.93
CA MET A 14 -14.10 38.95 -18.06
C MET A 14 -12.68 38.41 -18.34
N VAL A 15 -11.67 39.30 -18.28
CA VAL A 15 -10.28 38.89 -18.46
C VAL A 15 -9.84 37.93 -17.37
N VAL A 16 -10.17 38.20 -16.10
CA VAL A 16 -9.83 37.33 -15.00
C VAL A 16 -10.46 35.94 -15.14
N VAL A 17 -11.77 35.89 -15.50
CA VAL A 17 -12.45 34.58 -15.70
C VAL A 17 -11.84 33.82 -16.88
N ALA A 18 -11.47 34.49 -17.95
CA ALA A 18 -10.80 33.85 -19.09
C ALA A 18 -9.45 33.23 -18.69
N ILE A 19 -8.62 33.96 -17.94
CA ILE A 19 -7.33 33.46 -17.46
C ILE A 19 -7.52 32.26 -16.50
N VAL A 20 -8.46 32.36 -15.55
CA VAL A 20 -8.78 31.27 -14.63
C VAL A 20 -9.25 30.03 -15.38
N GLY A 21 -10.09 30.21 -16.42
CA GLY A 21 -10.55 29.11 -17.28
C GLY A 21 -9.40 28.35 -17.95
N VAL A 22 -8.43 29.07 -18.49
CA VAL A 22 -7.23 28.47 -19.12
C VAL A 22 -6.37 27.73 -18.09
N LEU A 23 -6.15 28.33 -16.92
CA LEU A 23 -5.37 27.69 -15.84
C LEU A 23 -6.05 26.42 -15.33
N MET A 24 -7.36 26.42 -15.15
CA MET A 24 -8.12 25.25 -14.71
C MET A 24 -8.10 24.11 -15.74
N ALA A 25 -8.10 24.40 -17.03
CA ALA A 25 -8.02 23.39 -18.08
C ALA A 25 -6.74 22.54 -18.00
N ILE A 26 -5.65 23.11 -17.51
CA ILE A 26 -4.36 22.43 -17.33
C ILE A 26 -4.25 21.81 -15.92
N ALA A 27 -4.73 22.51 -14.90
CA ALA A 27 -4.56 22.10 -13.51
C ALA A 27 -5.42 20.88 -13.13
N VAL A 28 -6.66 20.80 -13.64
CA VAL A 28 -7.61 19.73 -13.27
C VAL A 28 -7.12 18.32 -13.66
N PRO A 29 -6.65 18.06 -14.89
CA PRO A 29 -6.15 16.73 -15.23
C PRO A 29 -4.89 16.35 -14.44
N ALA A 30 -3.97 17.29 -14.22
CA ALA A 30 -2.75 17.03 -13.46
C ALA A 30 -3.01 16.68 -11.97
N MET A 31 -4.08 17.24 -11.39
CA MET A 31 -4.49 16.95 -10.02
C MET A 31 -4.95 15.49 -9.84
N GLY A 32 -5.58 14.90 -10.86
CA GLY A 32 -6.03 13.51 -10.84
C GLY A 32 -4.86 12.54 -10.62
N ASP A 33 -3.78 12.68 -11.38
CA ASP A 33 -2.58 11.84 -11.25
C ASP A 33 -1.84 12.07 -9.94
N PHE A 34 -1.79 13.30 -9.46
CA PHE A 34 -1.23 13.62 -8.16
C PHE A 34 -1.95 12.87 -7.02
N ILE A 35 -3.29 12.90 -7.02
CA ILE A 35 -4.10 12.19 -6.02
C ILE A 35 -3.90 10.67 -6.12
N ARG A 36 -3.88 10.08 -7.32
CA ARG A 36 -3.64 8.65 -7.51
C ARG A 36 -2.27 8.24 -6.99
N ASN A 37 -1.22 8.99 -7.35
CA ASN A 37 0.14 8.76 -6.87
C ASN A 37 0.24 8.90 -5.35
N GLY A 38 -0.49 9.84 -4.75
CA GLY A 38 -0.57 9.99 -3.30
C GLY A 38 -1.16 8.76 -2.62
N ARG A 39 -2.28 8.25 -3.15
CA ARG A 39 -2.98 7.07 -2.59
C ARG A 39 -2.11 5.81 -2.62
N ILE A 40 -1.53 5.49 -3.77
CA ILE A 40 -0.71 4.27 -3.89
C ILE A 40 0.59 4.38 -3.07
N THR A 41 1.13 5.58 -2.93
CA THR A 41 2.30 5.81 -2.08
C THR A 41 1.94 5.67 -0.59
N ALA A 42 0.78 6.15 -0.17
CA ALA A 42 0.29 5.95 1.19
C ALA A 42 0.11 4.46 1.50
N ALA A 43 -0.56 3.72 0.61
CA ALA A 43 -0.73 2.28 0.77
C ALA A 43 0.61 1.52 0.86
N ALA A 44 1.58 1.85 0.00
CA ALA A 44 2.91 1.24 0.08
C ALA A 44 3.62 1.57 1.39
N ASN A 45 3.47 2.80 1.90
CA ASN A 45 4.05 3.18 3.18
C ASN A 45 3.40 2.46 4.36
N ASP A 46 2.08 2.21 4.32
CA ASP A 46 1.37 1.48 5.37
C ASP A 46 1.88 0.03 5.46
N VAL A 47 2.05 -0.64 4.31
CA VAL A 47 2.65 -1.98 4.26
C VAL A 47 4.08 -1.97 4.78
N MET A 48 4.90 -1.02 4.33
CA MET A 48 6.28 -0.90 4.79
C MET A 48 6.38 -0.64 6.29
N ALA A 49 5.50 0.20 6.83
CA ALA A 49 5.42 0.44 8.27
C ALA A 49 5.07 -0.85 9.05
N ALA A 50 4.11 -1.64 8.55
CA ALA A 50 3.75 -2.92 9.14
C ALA A 50 4.91 -3.93 9.09
N LEU A 51 5.63 -4.04 7.96
CA LEU A 51 6.81 -4.90 7.84
C LEU A 51 7.94 -4.49 8.80
N HIS A 52 8.22 -3.21 8.92
CA HIS A 52 9.21 -2.70 9.87
C HIS A 52 8.78 -2.91 11.32
N PHE A 53 7.50 -2.71 11.63
CA PHE A 53 6.94 -3.01 12.95
C PHE A 53 7.10 -4.48 13.28
N THR A 54 6.69 -5.40 12.39
CA THR A 54 6.80 -6.84 12.55
C THR A 54 8.24 -7.25 12.85
N ARG A 55 9.19 -6.78 12.04
CA ARG A 55 10.62 -7.05 12.24
C ARG A 55 11.13 -6.53 13.58
N SER A 56 10.77 -5.31 13.93
CA SER A 56 11.24 -4.70 15.18
C SER A 56 10.70 -5.42 16.42
N GLU A 57 9.45 -5.87 16.38
CA GLU A 57 8.85 -6.64 17.48
C GLU A 57 9.43 -8.04 17.59
N ALA A 58 9.76 -8.71 16.48
CA ALA A 58 10.46 -10.00 16.50
C ALA A 58 11.82 -9.88 17.21
N ILE A 59 12.62 -8.87 16.89
CA ILE A 59 13.92 -8.64 17.52
C ILE A 59 13.77 -8.28 19.00
N LYS A 60 12.84 -7.39 19.36
CA LYS A 60 12.62 -6.93 20.74
C LYS A 60 12.15 -8.08 21.64
N ARG A 61 11.19 -8.86 21.16
CA ARG A 61 10.59 -9.94 21.95
C ARG A 61 11.42 -11.21 21.96
N ARG A 62 12.34 -11.35 20.98
CA ARG A 62 13.11 -12.57 20.73
C ARG A 62 12.23 -13.78 20.43
N PHE A 63 11.07 -13.54 19.83
CA PHE A 63 10.14 -14.53 19.32
C PHE A 63 9.80 -14.22 17.88
N PRO A 64 9.43 -15.20 17.08
CA PRO A 64 8.93 -14.97 15.73
C PRO A 64 7.67 -14.11 15.76
N VAL A 65 7.58 -13.21 14.80
CA VAL A 65 6.41 -12.35 14.61
C VAL A 65 6.02 -12.42 13.16
N THR A 66 4.74 -12.68 12.92
CA THR A 66 4.17 -12.89 11.61
C THR A 66 3.22 -11.75 11.26
N LEU A 67 3.34 -11.25 10.02
CA LEU A 67 2.36 -10.43 9.34
C LEU A 67 1.64 -11.30 8.34
N CYS A 68 0.31 -11.32 8.37
CA CYS A 68 -0.50 -12.01 7.38
C CYS A 68 -1.72 -11.16 6.96
N THR A 69 -2.25 -11.43 5.76
CA THR A 69 -3.53 -10.88 5.33
C THR A 69 -4.67 -11.41 6.19
N SER A 70 -5.70 -10.57 6.38
CA SER A 70 -6.83 -10.89 7.25
C SER A 70 -8.08 -10.16 6.77
N ALA A 71 -9.14 -10.92 6.49
CA ALA A 71 -10.43 -10.36 6.11
C ALA A 71 -11.21 -9.81 7.32
N ASP A 72 -10.84 -10.24 8.52
CA ASP A 72 -11.50 -9.92 9.78
C ASP A 72 -10.61 -9.14 10.76
N ALA A 73 -9.57 -8.46 10.25
CA ALA A 73 -8.67 -7.65 11.08
C ALA A 73 -9.40 -6.62 11.95
N LEU A 74 -10.50 -6.06 11.45
CA LEU A 74 -11.38 -5.16 12.19
C LEU A 74 -12.78 -5.76 12.34
N GLN A 75 -13.43 -5.43 13.46
CA GLN A 75 -14.84 -5.71 13.69
C GLN A 75 -15.73 -4.76 12.86
N ALA A 76 -17.01 -5.06 12.75
CA ALA A 76 -18.00 -4.24 12.03
C ALA A 76 -18.08 -2.78 12.53
N ASN A 77 -17.66 -2.52 13.76
CA ASN A 77 -17.60 -1.19 14.39
C ASN A 77 -16.24 -0.49 14.19
N ASN A 78 -15.38 -1.00 13.30
CA ASN A 78 -14.00 -0.55 13.06
C ASN A 78 -13.06 -0.64 14.28
N GLN A 79 -13.40 -1.45 15.28
CA GLN A 79 -12.49 -1.74 16.39
C GLN A 79 -11.57 -2.90 16.03
N PRO A 80 -10.34 -2.95 16.59
CA PRO A 80 -9.46 -4.10 16.42
C PRO A 80 -10.14 -5.40 16.82
N ASN A 81 -10.02 -6.43 15.99
CA ASN A 81 -10.54 -7.75 16.29
C ASN A 81 -9.47 -8.61 16.95
N ALA A 82 -9.63 -8.88 18.24
CA ALA A 82 -8.70 -9.75 18.97
C ALA A 82 -8.77 -11.23 18.53
N GLY A 83 -9.84 -11.62 17.83
CA GLY A 83 -10.03 -12.95 17.28
C GLY A 83 -9.68 -13.06 15.80
N ALA A 84 -9.09 -12.02 15.20
CA ALA A 84 -8.76 -12.00 13.77
C ALA A 84 -7.84 -13.17 13.39
N THR A 85 -8.05 -13.70 12.18
CA THR A 85 -7.33 -14.86 11.66
C THR A 85 -6.58 -14.50 10.37
N CYS A 86 -5.51 -15.24 10.08
CA CYS A 86 -4.94 -15.22 8.73
C CYS A 86 -5.91 -15.92 7.79
N ALA A 87 -6.25 -15.29 6.68
CA ALA A 87 -7.19 -15.84 5.72
C ALA A 87 -6.66 -15.64 4.30
N ASP A 88 -7.07 -16.52 3.41
CA ASP A 88 -6.94 -16.34 1.97
C ASP A 88 -7.80 -15.13 1.56
N SER A 89 -7.25 -13.97 1.74
CA SER A 89 -7.89 -12.70 1.42
C SER A 89 -6.90 -11.82 0.71
N GLU A 90 -7.40 -11.07 -0.25
CA GLU A 90 -6.57 -10.07 -0.90
C GLU A 90 -6.01 -9.12 0.16
N PHE A 91 -4.77 -8.70 0.01
CA PHE A 91 -4.11 -7.73 0.90
C PHE A 91 -4.92 -6.46 1.11
N LEU A 92 -5.93 -6.26 0.26
CA LEU A 92 -6.86 -5.13 0.29
C LEU A 92 -7.84 -5.18 1.46
N THR A 93 -8.16 -6.36 1.99
CA THR A 93 -9.14 -6.53 3.07
C THR A 93 -8.59 -6.15 4.43
N GLY A 94 -7.27 -6.16 4.58
CA GLY A 94 -6.56 -5.82 5.80
C GLY A 94 -5.49 -6.84 6.15
N TRP A 95 -4.80 -6.60 7.25
CA TRP A 95 -3.77 -7.50 7.77
C TRP A 95 -3.68 -7.42 9.29
N ILE A 96 -3.08 -8.45 9.86
CA ILE A 96 -2.73 -8.51 11.28
C ILE A 96 -1.23 -8.78 11.44
N VAL A 97 -0.69 -8.37 12.59
CA VAL A 97 0.63 -8.74 13.05
C VAL A 97 0.49 -9.40 14.41
N PHE A 98 1.05 -10.59 14.57
CA PHE A 98 0.95 -11.36 15.78
C PHE A 98 2.26 -12.07 16.13
N VAL A 99 2.42 -12.43 17.42
CA VAL A 99 3.51 -13.28 17.88
C VAL A 99 3.18 -14.71 17.53
N ASP A 100 3.98 -15.32 16.69
CA ASP A 100 3.78 -16.66 16.16
C ASP A 100 4.69 -17.64 16.94
N LEU A 101 4.13 -18.28 17.98
CA LEU A 101 4.90 -19.07 18.93
C LEU A 101 5.42 -20.39 18.35
N ASN A 102 4.68 -21.00 17.44
CA ASN A 102 5.02 -22.28 16.82
C ASN A 102 5.63 -22.15 15.42
N GLN A 103 5.68 -20.95 14.85
CA GLN A 103 6.28 -20.60 13.56
C GLN A 103 5.60 -21.28 12.36
N ASP A 104 4.32 -21.54 12.44
CA ASP A 104 3.55 -22.15 11.33
C ASP A 104 2.88 -21.13 10.41
N GLY A 105 2.95 -19.83 10.77
CA GLY A 105 2.32 -18.75 10.01
C GLY A 105 0.82 -18.66 10.18
N VAL A 106 0.24 -19.47 11.06
CA VAL A 106 -1.19 -19.48 11.38
C VAL A 106 -1.40 -18.79 12.72
N ARG A 107 -2.41 -17.95 12.83
CA ARG A 107 -2.75 -17.32 14.09
C ARG A 107 -3.56 -18.27 14.98
N ASP A 108 -2.96 -18.80 16.02
CA ASP A 108 -3.55 -19.67 17.02
C ASP A 108 -4.15 -18.92 18.22
N ALA A 109 -4.96 -19.61 19.01
CA ALA A 109 -5.58 -19.02 20.21
C ALA A 109 -4.57 -18.55 21.28
N GLY A 110 -3.34 -19.11 21.27
CA GLY A 110 -2.24 -18.72 22.17
C GLY A 110 -1.43 -17.51 21.66
N ASP A 111 -1.58 -17.13 20.40
CA ASP A 111 -0.83 -16.06 19.79
C ASP A 111 -1.44 -14.70 20.11
N THR A 112 -0.56 -13.74 20.35
CA THR A 112 -0.98 -12.40 20.71
C THR A 112 -0.94 -11.49 19.48
N ILE A 113 -2.08 -10.94 19.06
CA ILE A 113 -2.17 -9.91 18.02
C ILE A 113 -1.62 -8.60 18.57
N MET A 114 -0.75 -7.95 17.80
CA MET A 114 -0.10 -6.69 18.16
C MET A 114 -0.54 -5.52 17.30
N LEU A 115 -0.98 -5.80 16.07
CA LEU A 115 -1.45 -4.81 15.13
C LEU A 115 -2.62 -5.39 14.33
N ASN A 116 -3.68 -4.60 14.21
CA ASN A 116 -4.77 -4.84 13.28
C ASN A 116 -4.84 -3.65 12.32
N HIS A 117 -4.81 -3.91 11.04
CA HIS A 117 -5.00 -2.89 10.00
C HIS A 117 -6.21 -3.24 9.15
N GLY A 118 -7.09 -2.27 8.97
CA GLY A 118 -8.29 -2.43 8.15
C GLY A 118 -8.02 -2.42 6.65
N PRO A 119 -9.07 -2.42 5.85
CA PRO A 119 -8.96 -2.48 4.41
C PRO A 119 -8.24 -1.26 3.82
N MET A 120 -7.50 -1.48 2.74
CA MET A 120 -6.91 -0.44 1.93
C MET A 120 -7.97 0.32 1.11
N ASN A 121 -7.52 1.37 0.44
CA ASN A 121 -8.39 2.13 -0.47
C ASN A 121 -8.88 1.24 -1.63
N ALA A 122 -10.19 1.21 -1.88
CA ALA A 122 -10.83 0.37 -2.90
C ALA A 122 -10.38 0.64 -4.36
N ASN A 123 -9.62 1.72 -4.61
CA ASN A 123 -9.05 2.00 -5.94
C ASN A 123 -7.62 1.47 -6.10
N ILE A 124 -7.15 0.67 -5.16
CA ILE A 124 -5.85 0.00 -5.21
C ILE A 124 -6.12 -1.49 -5.32
N THR A 125 -5.39 -2.17 -6.16
CA THR A 125 -5.32 -3.62 -6.23
C THR A 125 -3.97 -4.08 -5.70
N ALA A 126 -3.94 -5.27 -5.12
CA ALA A 126 -2.73 -5.86 -4.57
C ALA A 126 -2.63 -7.30 -5.06
N ALA A 127 -1.45 -7.70 -5.50
CA ALA A 127 -1.18 -9.08 -5.88
C ALA A 127 0.11 -9.53 -5.21
N SER A 128 0.14 -10.76 -4.74
CA SER A 128 1.29 -11.36 -4.06
C SER A 128 1.63 -12.73 -4.64
N GLU A 129 2.90 -13.11 -4.55
CA GLU A 129 3.41 -14.42 -4.99
C GLU A 129 2.82 -15.57 -4.16
N VAL A 130 2.38 -15.30 -2.95
CA VAL A 130 1.80 -16.28 -2.00
C VAL A 130 0.47 -15.77 -1.53
N ASP A 131 -0.54 -16.63 -1.54
CA ASP A 131 -1.86 -16.35 -1.00
C ASP A 131 -2.15 -17.34 0.15
N PRO A 132 -2.38 -16.88 1.37
CA PRO A 132 -2.32 -15.48 1.85
C PRO A 132 -0.91 -14.90 1.84
N PHE A 133 -0.80 -13.58 1.63
CA PHE A 133 0.49 -12.91 1.82
C PHE A 133 0.92 -13.04 3.27
N LEU A 134 2.07 -13.66 3.47
CA LEU A 134 2.57 -13.99 4.80
C LEU A 134 4.07 -13.72 4.88
N VAL A 135 4.48 -13.01 5.94
CA VAL A 135 5.89 -12.76 6.25
C VAL A 135 6.13 -12.99 7.73
N THR A 136 6.95 -13.98 8.04
CA THR A 136 7.42 -14.25 9.42
C THR A 136 8.84 -13.74 9.60
N TYR A 137 9.05 -12.88 10.57
CA TYR A 137 10.39 -12.46 11.01
C TYR A 137 10.83 -13.23 12.24
N LEU A 138 12.05 -13.76 12.15
CA LEU A 138 12.70 -14.45 13.26
C LEU A 138 13.28 -13.45 14.27
N ALA A 139 13.64 -13.95 15.46
CA ALA A 139 14.26 -13.16 16.54
C ALA A 139 15.56 -12.43 16.13
N ASN A 140 16.26 -12.93 15.12
CA ASN A 140 17.47 -12.31 14.55
C ASN A 140 17.16 -11.26 13.47
N GLY A 141 15.87 -11.04 13.15
CA GLY A 141 15.43 -10.10 12.13
C GLY A 141 15.49 -10.60 10.69
N PHE A 142 15.82 -11.88 10.46
CA PHE A 142 15.72 -12.51 9.15
C PHE A 142 14.27 -12.90 8.87
N ALA A 143 13.90 -12.95 7.59
CA ALA A 143 12.61 -13.49 7.17
C ALA A 143 12.70 -15.01 7.04
N LEU A 144 11.68 -15.71 7.50
CA LEU A 144 11.60 -17.19 7.41
C LEU A 144 11.30 -17.66 5.98
N ASN A 145 10.70 -16.81 5.15
CA ASN A 145 10.35 -17.13 3.77
C ASN A 145 11.61 -17.42 2.94
N PRO A 146 11.81 -18.63 2.41
CA PRO A 146 13.08 -19.04 1.78
C PRO A 146 13.40 -18.25 0.50
N ASN A 147 12.39 -17.77 -0.21
CA ASN A 147 12.51 -16.98 -1.44
C ASN A 147 12.22 -15.47 -1.20
N GLY A 148 12.00 -15.08 0.06
CA GLY A 148 11.50 -13.75 0.38
C GLY A 148 9.97 -13.67 0.22
N ALA A 149 9.43 -12.47 0.28
CA ALA A 149 8.02 -12.21 0.02
C ALA A 149 7.90 -11.03 -0.93
N ARG A 150 6.97 -11.10 -1.86
CA ARG A 150 6.78 -10.10 -2.90
C ARG A 150 5.31 -9.72 -3.02
N LEU A 151 5.07 -8.43 -3.18
CA LEU A 151 3.75 -7.83 -3.29
C LEU A 151 3.81 -6.69 -4.31
N VAL A 152 2.84 -6.63 -5.21
CA VAL A 152 2.67 -5.51 -6.14
C VAL A 152 1.37 -4.79 -5.82
N LEU A 153 1.45 -3.48 -5.65
CA LEU A 153 0.30 -2.60 -5.50
C LEU A 153 0.10 -1.81 -6.78
N CYS A 154 -1.11 -1.82 -7.31
CA CYS A 154 -1.50 -1.12 -8.52
C CYS A 154 -2.76 -0.29 -8.29
N ASP A 155 -2.97 0.68 -9.14
CA ASP A 155 -4.27 1.32 -9.35
C ASP A 155 -4.77 1.02 -10.78
N GLN A 156 -5.86 1.63 -11.19
CA GLN A 156 -6.46 1.45 -12.52
C GLN A 156 -5.52 1.69 -13.72
N ARG A 157 -4.34 2.26 -13.49
CA ARG A 157 -3.33 2.49 -14.53
C ARG A 157 -2.44 1.26 -14.77
N GLY A 158 -2.46 0.28 -13.87
CA GLY A 158 -1.58 -0.87 -13.94
C GLY A 158 -0.10 -0.51 -13.81
N ASN A 159 0.78 -1.30 -14.44
CA ASN A 159 2.22 -1.03 -14.53
C ASN A 159 2.51 -0.14 -15.73
N THR A 160 2.11 1.12 -15.68
CA THR A 160 2.32 2.10 -16.77
C THR A 160 3.34 3.16 -16.39
N PRO A 161 4.02 3.79 -17.38
CA PRO A 161 4.94 4.88 -17.12
C PRO A 161 4.23 6.05 -16.43
N SER A 162 4.82 6.51 -15.35
CA SER A 162 4.50 7.76 -14.67
C SER A 162 5.61 8.78 -14.96
N ALA A 163 5.55 9.95 -14.36
CA ALA A 163 6.59 10.97 -14.55
C ALA A 163 8.00 10.40 -14.28
N GLY A 164 8.90 10.54 -15.25
CA GLY A 164 10.30 10.10 -15.15
C GLY A 164 10.53 8.61 -15.43
N GLU A 165 9.71 7.98 -16.25
CA GLU A 165 9.80 6.55 -16.65
C GLU A 165 9.66 5.56 -15.47
N LEU A 166 9.25 6.04 -14.32
CA LEU A 166 8.96 5.21 -13.17
C LEU A 166 7.54 4.66 -13.26
N SER A 167 7.33 3.44 -12.79
CA SER A 167 6.00 2.84 -12.75
C SER A 167 4.99 3.61 -11.91
N SER A 168 3.72 3.60 -12.33
CA SER A 168 2.57 3.97 -11.51
C SER A 168 2.35 2.99 -10.36
N ALA A 169 2.72 1.70 -10.55
CA ALA A 169 2.65 0.67 -9.53
C ALA A 169 3.78 0.79 -8.48
N ARG A 170 3.66 0.00 -7.41
CA ARG A 170 4.68 -0.14 -6.36
C ARG A 170 4.95 -1.61 -6.11
N GLY A 171 6.18 -2.06 -6.39
CA GLY A 171 6.65 -3.38 -5.99
C GLY A 171 7.22 -3.32 -4.58
N ILE A 172 6.74 -4.17 -3.69
CA ILE A 172 7.26 -4.34 -2.33
C ILE A 172 7.89 -5.71 -2.24
N PHE A 173 9.08 -5.78 -1.68
CA PHE A 173 9.80 -7.03 -1.49
C PHE A 173 10.40 -7.11 -0.10
N VAL A 174 10.48 -8.33 0.41
CA VAL A 174 11.19 -8.66 1.66
C VAL A 174 12.24 -9.70 1.32
N ALA A 175 13.51 -9.34 1.47
CA ALA A 175 14.61 -10.27 1.27
C ALA A 175 14.74 -11.25 2.46
N VAL A 176 15.36 -12.41 2.26
CA VAL A 176 15.63 -13.40 3.31
C VAL A 176 16.37 -12.79 4.52
N THR A 177 17.23 -11.78 4.27
CA THR A 177 17.88 -11.02 5.35
C THR A 177 16.92 -10.17 6.19
N GLY A 178 15.63 -10.20 5.89
CA GLY A 178 14.59 -9.41 6.53
C GLY A 178 14.56 -7.93 6.10
N ARG A 179 15.33 -7.55 5.06
CA ARG A 179 15.26 -6.19 4.51
C ARG A 179 14.01 -6.07 3.64
N ALA A 180 13.11 -5.19 4.01
CA ALA A 180 12.02 -4.77 3.17
C ALA A 180 12.45 -3.58 2.29
N GLY A 181 11.89 -3.48 1.09
CA GLY A 181 12.13 -2.38 0.15
C GLY A 181 10.94 -2.14 -0.76
N VAL A 182 10.91 -0.94 -1.34
CA VAL A 182 9.91 -0.57 -2.36
C VAL A 182 10.64 -0.21 -3.65
N THR A 183 10.15 -0.73 -4.77
CA THR A 183 10.64 -0.36 -6.11
C THR A 183 9.54 0.31 -6.93
N ARG A 184 9.96 1.20 -7.83
CA ARG A 184 9.15 1.81 -8.89
C ARG A 184 9.73 1.53 -10.26
N ASN A 185 10.78 0.72 -10.34
CA ASN A 185 11.39 0.34 -11.60
C ASN A 185 10.40 -0.52 -12.40
N MET A 186 10.06 -0.10 -13.62
CA MET A 186 9.08 -0.80 -14.45
C MET A 186 9.45 -2.24 -14.74
N ASN A 187 10.73 -2.48 -15.04
CA ASN A 187 11.22 -3.83 -15.38
C ASN A 187 11.17 -4.76 -14.15
N GLU A 188 11.56 -4.24 -12.97
CA GLU A 188 11.48 -5.00 -11.72
C GLU A 188 10.03 -5.33 -11.36
N ILE A 189 9.11 -4.37 -11.52
CA ILE A 189 7.69 -4.59 -11.29
C ILE A 189 7.13 -5.58 -12.30
N GLN A 190 7.50 -5.48 -13.58
CA GLN A 190 7.06 -6.43 -14.60
C GLN A 190 7.54 -7.84 -14.27
N THR A 191 8.78 -8.00 -13.84
CA THR A 191 9.30 -9.29 -13.36
C THR A 191 8.49 -9.84 -12.20
N LEU A 192 8.12 -8.99 -11.22
CA LEU A 192 7.27 -9.40 -10.10
C LEU A 192 5.87 -9.82 -10.56
N VAL A 193 5.27 -9.08 -11.50
CA VAL A 193 3.96 -9.42 -12.09
C VAL A 193 4.02 -10.76 -12.82
N ASP A 194 5.06 -10.97 -13.62
CA ASP A 194 5.26 -12.21 -14.39
C ASP A 194 5.48 -13.43 -13.46
N GLU A 195 6.17 -13.24 -12.33
CA GLU A 195 6.42 -14.30 -11.33
C GLU A 195 5.16 -14.61 -10.49
N ILE A 196 4.32 -13.61 -10.19
CA ILE A 196 3.06 -13.78 -9.47
C ILE A 196 2.02 -14.50 -10.35
N GLY A 197 2.10 -14.36 -11.68
CA GLY A 197 1.22 -15.01 -12.64
C GLY A 197 0.03 -14.15 -13.09
N THR A 198 -0.87 -14.75 -13.88
CA THR A 198 -1.91 -14.04 -14.65
C THR A 198 -3.07 -13.45 -13.83
N ASP A 199 -3.11 -13.64 -12.52
CA ASP A 199 -4.25 -13.23 -11.68
C ASP A 199 -3.95 -11.95 -10.86
N VAL A 200 -3.19 -11.04 -11.45
CA VAL A 200 -2.66 -9.84 -10.78
C VAL A 200 -3.68 -8.69 -10.70
N GLY A 201 -4.95 -8.96 -10.98
CA GLY A 201 -6.08 -8.06 -10.66
C GLY A 201 -5.90 -6.59 -11.08
N GLY A 202 -5.45 -6.30 -12.31
CA GLY A 202 -5.28 -4.93 -12.82
C GLY A 202 -3.86 -4.37 -12.72
N CYS A 203 -2.86 -5.19 -12.33
CA CYS A 203 -1.44 -4.85 -12.39
C CYS A 203 -0.81 -5.16 -13.75
N GLU A 204 -1.56 -5.70 -14.70
CA GLU A 204 -1.10 -5.96 -16.06
C GLU A 204 -0.70 -4.66 -16.75
N SER A 205 0.32 -4.72 -17.60
CA SER A 205 0.67 -3.61 -18.50
C SER A 205 -0.48 -3.40 -19.50
N ALA A 206 -1.00 -2.18 -19.57
CA ALA A 206 -2.00 -1.80 -20.54
C ALA A 206 -1.46 -1.85 -21.97
#